data_4e33ec86abb9afbeb8be4772addab4b1
#
_entry.id   4e33ec86abb9afbeb8be4772addab4b1
#
_cell.length_a   1.000
_cell.length_b   1.000
_cell.length_c   1.000
_cell.angle_alpha   90.00
_cell.angle_beta   90.00
_cell.angle_gamma   90.00
#
_symmetry.space_group_name_H-M   'P 1'
#
loop_
_entity.id
_entity.type
_entity.pdbx_description
1 polymer ?
#
loop_
_entity_poly.entity_id
_entity_poly.type
_entity_poly.pdbx_seq_one_letter_code
_entity_poly.pdbx_strand_id
1 'polypeptide(L)'
;MNTITRETWNRGDTIAILIDEITDVNGDLVTSFASWEFHASLKAANDDADASAIATLDTAAFTQDAANSKVIGYLETESLSLELETDYYFDAQTVDANGYVTTAIERILVFKRDTTQRITDL
;
A
#
# COMPACT_ATOMS: atom_id res chain seq x y z
N MET A 1 1.41 21.55 -7.02
CA MET A 1 1.06 20.26 -7.65
C MET A 1 1.86 19.15 -7.01
N ASN A 2 1.20 18.11 -6.55
CA ASN A 2 1.90 16.98 -5.96
C ASN A 2 2.32 16.01 -7.06
N THR A 3 3.56 15.61 -7.02
CA THR A 3 4.09 14.61 -7.95
C THR A 3 4.02 13.25 -7.29
N ILE A 4 3.39 12.29 -7.96
CA ILE A 4 3.34 10.92 -7.47
C ILE A 4 4.71 10.29 -7.68
N THR A 5 5.27 9.74 -6.60
CA THR A 5 6.58 9.09 -6.66
C THR A 5 6.48 7.77 -7.44
N ARG A 6 7.41 7.58 -8.37
CA ARG A 6 7.54 6.32 -9.11
C ARG A 6 8.62 5.46 -8.47
N GLU A 7 8.29 4.21 -8.19
CA GLU A 7 9.21 3.24 -7.61
C GLU A 7 9.34 2.02 -8.51
N THR A 8 10.55 1.52 -8.64
CA THR A 8 10.82 0.32 -9.43
C THR A 8 11.11 -0.84 -8.49
N TRP A 9 10.40 -1.93 -8.70
CA TRP A 9 10.51 -3.16 -7.91
C TRP A 9 10.78 -4.34 -8.83
N ASN A 10 11.34 -5.39 -8.28
CA ASN A 10 11.43 -6.65 -9.03
C ASN A 10 10.11 -7.40 -8.88
N ARG A 11 9.65 -8.00 -9.96
CA ARG A 11 8.45 -8.82 -9.92
C ARG A 11 8.68 -10.00 -8.96
N GLY A 12 7.78 -10.20 -8.02
CA GLY A 12 7.90 -11.22 -6.98
C GLY A 12 8.37 -10.67 -5.64
N ASP A 13 8.76 -9.39 -5.58
CA ASP A 13 9.15 -8.76 -4.31
C ASP A 13 7.96 -8.65 -3.36
N THR A 14 8.26 -8.73 -2.07
CA THR A 14 7.31 -8.34 -1.03
C THR A 14 7.57 -6.88 -0.69
N ILE A 15 6.54 -6.05 -0.83
CA ILE A 15 6.65 -4.62 -0.62
C ILE A 15 6.06 -4.27 0.74
N ALA A 16 6.87 -3.70 1.63
CA ALA A 16 6.40 -3.23 2.93
C ALA A 16 5.65 -1.91 2.77
N ILE A 17 4.45 -1.85 3.33
CA ILE A 17 3.60 -0.67 3.30
C ILE A 17 3.55 -0.12 4.72
N LEU A 18 4.30 0.94 4.97
CA LEU A 18 4.34 1.58 6.28
C LEU A 18 3.55 2.89 6.22
N ILE A 19 2.51 2.98 7.03
CA ILE A 19 1.81 4.25 7.27
C ILE A 19 2.25 4.72 8.65
N ASP A 20 3.05 5.77 8.69
CA ASP A 20 3.68 6.28 9.91
C ASP A 20 3.11 7.65 10.26
N GLU A 21 3.34 8.08 11.49
CA GLU A 21 2.92 9.39 11.98
C GLU A 21 1.43 9.66 11.69
N ILE A 22 0.59 8.68 11.99
CA ILE A 22 -0.85 8.79 11.74
C ILE A 22 -1.44 9.80 12.72
N THR A 23 -2.09 10.83 12.16
CA THR A 23 -2.68 11.91 12.94
C THR A 23 -4.19 11.94 12.75
N ASP A 24 -4.87 12.54 13.72
CA ASP A 24 -6.31 12.82 13.62
C ASP A 24 -6.55 14.13 12.86
N VAL A 25 -7.83 14.52 12.76
CA VAL A 25 -8.22 15.75 12.01
C VAL A 25 -7.64 17.02 12.63
N ASN A 26 -7.19 16.96 13.89
CA ASN A 26 -6.59 18.09 14.59
C ASN A 26 -5.06 18.12 14.46
N GLY A 27 -4.47 17.10 13.80
CA GLY A 27 -3.03 17.00 13.64
C GLY A 27 -2.32 16.33 14.80
N ASP A 28 -3.05 15.75 15.75
CA ASP A 28 -2.47 15.06 16.89
C ASP A 28 -2.21 13.60 16.56
N LEU A 29 -1.07 13.07 17.02
CA LEU A 29 -0.73 11.67 16.81
C LEU A 29 -1.77 10.75 17.47
N VAL A 30 -2.22 9.77 16.70
CA VAL A 30 -3.22 8.80 17.15
C VAL A 30 -2.52 7.65 17.86
N THR A 31 -2.90 7.36 19.08
CA THR A 31 -2.33 6.27 19.88
C THR A 31 -3.33 5.16 20.18
N SER A 32 -4.50 5.21 19.55
CA SER A 32 -5.49 4.14 19.59
C SER A 32 -6.19 4.08 18.24
N PHE A 33 -6.23 2.91 17.63
CA PHE A 33 -6.88 2.70 16.34
C PHE A 33 -8.24 2.01 16.47
N ALA A 34 -8.88 2.14 17.63
CA ALA A 34 -10.22 1.58 17.81
C ALA A 34 -11.17 2.16 16.78
N SER A 35 -11.86 1.31 16.03
CA SER A 35 -12.78 1.66 14.94
C SER A 35 -12.13 2.35 13.75
N TRP A 36 -10.80 2.33 13.64
CA TRP A 36 -10.10 2.78 12.45
C TRP A 36 -10.01 1.64 11.43
N GLU A 37 -9.92 2.03 10.15
CA GLU A 37 -9.70 1.09 9.04
C GLU A 37 -8.48 1.52 8.25
N PHE A 38 -7.82 0.53 7.66
CA PHE A 38 -6.63 0.73 6.84
C PHE A 38 -6.81 -0.07 5.56
N HIS A 39 -6.57 0.57 4.43
CA HIS A 39 -6.78 -0.05 3.12
C HIS A 39 -5.66 0.32 2.19
N ALA A 40 -5.26 -0.62 1.34
CA ALA A 40 -4.32 -0.34 0.27
C ALA A 40 -4.78 -1.07 -0.98
N SER A 41 -4.51 -0.50 -2.15
CA SER A 41 -4.87 -1.12 -3.41
C SER A 41 -3.83 -0.88 -4.49
N LEU A 42 -3.68 -1.87 -5.36
CA LEU A 42 -2.83 -1.80 -6.56
C LEU A 42 -3.75 -1.93 -7.77
N LYS A 43 -3.69 -0.97 -8.67
CA LYS A 43 -4.59 -0.87 -9.83
C LYS A 43 -3.81 -0.67 -11.12
N ALA A 44 -4.38 -1.16 -12.23
CA ALA A 44 -3.79 -0.96 -13.55
C ALA A 44 -3.97 0.47 -14.06
N ALA A 45 -5.05 1.15 -13.64
CA ALA A 45 -5.32 2.53 -13.99
C ALA A 45 -5.74 3.29 -12.74
N ASN A 46 -5.33 4.57 -12.65
CA ASN A 46 -5.53 5.38 -11.45
C ASN A 46 -7.00 5.61 -11.10
N ASP A 47 -7.86 5.59 -12.11
CA ASP A 47 -9.30 5.81 -11.94
C ASP A 47 -10.13 4.53 -11.87
N ASP A 48 -9.47 3.37 -11.81
CA ASP A 48 -10.17 2.09 -11.65
C ASP A 48 -10.90 2.07 -10.30
N ALA A 49 -12.06 1.43 -10.30
CA ALA A 49 -12.80 1.19 -9.06
C ALA A 49 -12.01 0.21 -8.17
N ASP A 50 -12.20 0.30 -6.86
CA ASP A 50 -11.53 -0.61 -5.93
C ASP A 50 -11.88 -2.07 -6.20
N ALA A 51 -13.08 -2.34 -6.69
CA ALA A 51 -13.49 -3.70 -7.06
C ALA A 51 -12.68 -4.26 -8.23
N SER A 52 -12.04 -3.40 -9.03
CA SER A 52 -11.20 -3.79 -10.16
C SER A 52 -9.72 -3.81 -9.81
N ALA A 53 -9.35 -3.61 -8.54
CA ALA A 53 -7.96 -3.61 -8.13
C ALA A 53 -7.33 -4.98 -8.36
N ILE A 54 -6.05 -4.96 -8.76
CA ILE A 54 -5.27 -6.18 -8.96
C ILE A 54 -4.99 -6.85 -7.62
N ALA A 55 -4.78 -6.04 -6.58
CA ALA A 55 -4.54 -6.52 -5.23
C ALA A 55 -5.05 -5.49 -4.24
N THR A 56 -5.54 -5.96 -3.10
CA THR A 56 -6.00 -5.10 -2.01
C THR A 56 -5.49 -5.62 -0.69
N LEU A 57 -5.24 -4.69 0.23
CA LEU A 57 -4.99 -5.01 1.63
C LEU A 57 -6.08 -4.31 2.45
N ASP A 58 -6.75 -5.06 3.30
CA ASP A 58 -7.76 -4.53 4.21
C ASP A 58 -7.18 -4.40 5.62
N THR A 59 -7.95 -3.82 6.53
CA THR A 59 -7.52 -3.56 7.91
C THR A 59 -6.84 -4.75 8.57
N ALA A 60 -7.36 -5.95 8.39
CA ALA A 60 -6.80 -7.16 9.01
C ALA A 60 -5.40 -7.53 8.48
N ALA A 61 -5.03 -7.02 7.31
CA ALA A 61 -3.71 -7.27 6.72
C ALA A 61 -2.63 -6.36 7.28
N PHE A 62 -3.01 -5.35 8.06
CA PHE A 62 -2.06 -4.41 8.67
C PHE A 62 -1.82 -4.77 10.12
N THR A 63 -0.54 -4.80 10.49
CA THR A 63 -0.13 -4.91 11.89
C THR A 63 -0.12 -3.52 12.49
N GLN A 64 -0.86 -3.33 13.57
CA GLN A 64 -1.02 -2.02 14.20
C GLN A 64 -0.02 -1.85 15.33
N ASP A 65 0.67 -0.72 15.34
CA ASP A 65 1.51 -0.27 16.44
C ASP A 65 0.98 1.09 16.91
N ALA A 66 -0.14 1.06 17.61
CA ALA A 66 -0.86 2.26 17.99
C ALA A 66 -0.03 3.16 18.92
N ALA A 67 0.77 2.58 19.80
CA ALA A 67 1.61 3.37 20.71
C ALA A 67 2.58 4.27 19.94
N ASN A 68 2.97 3.88 18.74
CA ASN A 68 3.88 4.65 17.88
C ASN A 68 3.17 5.26 16.67
N SER A 69 1.83 5.27 16.67
CA SER A 69 1.00 5.92 15.64
C SER A 69 1.29 5.40 14.24
N LYS A 70 1.48 4.09 14.09
CA LYS A 70 1.80 3.52 12.78
C LYS A 70 1.18 2.15 12.58
N VAL A 71 1.05 1.78 11.32
CA VAL A 71 0.65 0.44 10.90
C VAL A 71 1.57 -0.01 9.76
N ILE A 72 1.76 -1.31 9.63
CA ILE A 72 2.54 -1.88 8.53
C ILE A 72 1.80 -3.05 7.92
N GLY A 73 1.77 -3.09 6.59
CA GLY A 73 1.25 -4.21 5.82
C GLY A 73 2.28 -4.64 4.80
N TYR A 74 2.04 -5.78 4.17
CA TYR A 74 2.95 -6.32 3.17
C TYR A 74 2.17 -6.68 1.93
N LEU A 75 2.59 -6.12 0.79
CA LEU A 75 2.04 -6.47 -0.51
C LEU A 75 2.95 -7.51 -1.14
N GLU A 76 2.44 -8.72 -1.30
CA GLU A 76 3.18 -9.80 -1.92
C GLU A 76 2.83 -9.85 -3.40
N THR A 77 3.83 -9.71 -4.26
CA THR A 77 3.61 -9.59 -5.69
C THR A 77 3.82 -10.90 -6.45
N GLU A 78 4.33 -11.93 -5.79
CA GLU A 78 4.68 -13.19 -6.45
C GLU A 78 3.48 -13.86 -7.11
N SER A 79 2.31 -13.81 -6.50
CA SER A 79 1.10 -14.43 -7.02
C SER A 79 0.32 -13.54 -8.00
N LEU A 80 0.77 -12.32 -8.22
CA LEU A 80 0.07 -11.37 -9.08
C LEU A 80 0.52 -11.49 -10.53
N SER A 81 -0.43 -11.34 -11.44
CA SER A 81 -0.14 -11.32 -12.89
C SER A 81 0.21 -9.89 -13.29
N LEU A 82 1.47 -9.53 -13.12
CA LEU A 82 1.96 -8.19 -13.41
C LEU A 82 2.71 -8.15 -14.74
N GLU A 83 2.44 -7.12 -15.54
CA GLU A 83 3.20 -6.84 -16.76
C GLU A 83 4.45 -6.07 -16.39
N LEU A 84 5.56 -6.43 -17.04
CA LEU A 84 6.84 -5.76 -16.80
C LEU A 84 6.86 -4.37 -17.43
N GLU A 85 7.54 -3.45 -16.77
CA GLU A 85 7.78 -2.08 -17.26
C GLU A 85 6.50 -1.33 -17.58
N THR A 86 5.44 -1.63 -16.82
CA THR A 86 4.12 -1.01 -16.94
C THR A 86 3.82 -0.28 -15.66
N ASP A 87 3.21 0.91 -15.76
CA ASP A 87 2.82 1.68 -14.60
C ASP A 87 1.61 1.04 -13.91
N TYR A 88 1.75 0.79 -12.61
CA TYR A 88 0.63 0.40 -11.74
C TYR A 88 0.46 1.48 -10.68
N TYR A 89 -0.78 1.74 -10.31
CA TYR A 89 -1.12 2.79 -9.35
C TYR A 89 -1.40 2.17 -8.00
N PHE A 90 -0.68 2.64 -6.99
CA PHE A 90 -0.80 2.14 -5.63
C PHE A 90 -1.17 3.28 -4.69
N ASP A 91 -2.17 3.04 -3.84
CA ASP A 91 -2.46 3.95 -2.75
C ASP A 91 -2.74 3.19 -1.46
N ALA A 92 -2.55 3.88 -0.34
CA ALA A 92 -2.93 3.38 0.97
C ALA A 92 -3.67 4.49 1.72
N GLN A 93 -4.76 4.12 2.36
CA GLN A 93 -5.67 5.05 3.01
C GLN A 93 -5.93 4.65 4.46
N THR A 94 -6.16 5.66 5.29
CA THR A 94 -6.69 5.47 6.63
C THR A 94 -8.12 6.00 6.67
N VAL A 95 -8.98 5.32 7.43
CA VAL A 95 -10.34 5.79 7.71
C VAL A 95 -10.46 5.88 9.22
N ASP A 96 -10.70 7.07 9.76
CA ASP A 96 -10.79 7.24 11.20
C ASP A 96 -12.13 6.74 11.77
N ALA A 97 -12.27 6.80 13.08
CA ALA A 97 -13.47 6.31 13.76
C ALA A 97 -14.75 7.06 13.35
N ASN A 98 -14.60 8.25 12.77
CA ASN A 98 -15.73 9.07 12.29
C ASN A 98 -15.97 8.90 10.78
N GLY A 99 -15.18 8.06 10.11
CA GLY A 99 -15.34 7.81 8.69
C GLY A 99 -14.57 8.77 7.77
N TYR A 100 -13.70 9.61 8.32
CA TYR A 100 -12.87 10.51 7.50
C TYR A 100 -11.75 9.73 6.84
N VAL A 101 -11.65 9.87 5.52
CA VAL A 101 -10.67 9.14 4.70
C VAL A 101 -9.46 10.03 4.43
N THR A 102 -8.28 9.51 4.66
CA THR A 102 -7.02 10.20 4.32
C THR A 102 -6.17 9.28 3.46
N THR A 103 -5.70 9.79 2.32
CA THR A 103 -4.75 9.07 1.48
C THR A 103 -3.35 9.31 2.04
N ALA A 104 -2.77 8.28 2.62
CA ALA A 104 -1.48 8.37 3.29
C ALA A 104 -0.30 8.12 2.33
N ILE A 105 -0.50 7.28 1.34
CA ILE A 105 0.54 6.89 0.37
C ILE A 105 -0.07 6.89 -1.02
N GLU A 106 0.64 7.49 -1.98
CA GLU A 106 0.34 7.38 -3.40
C GLU A 106 1.66 7.11 -4.12
N ARG A 107 1.70 6.04 -4.94
CA ARG A 107 2.90 5.65 -5.69
C ARG A 107 2.51 5.11 -7.06
N ILE A 108 3.42 5.26 -8.01
CA ILE A 108 3.38 4.50 -9.25
C ILE A 108 4.42 3.42 -9.09
N LEU A 109 4.01 2.15 -9.23
CA LEU A 109 4.91 1.01 -9.12
C LEU A 109 5.16 0.44 -10.51
N VAL A 110 6.44 0.23 -10.82
CA VAL A 110 6.86 -0.38 -12.07
C VAL A 110 7.64 -1.64 -11.72
N PHE A 111 7.24 -2.75 -12.30
CA PHE A 111 7.87 -4.03 -12.02
C PHE A 111 8.76 -4.44 -13.17
N LYS A 112 9.96 -4.87 -12.86
CA LYS A 112 10.91 -5.38 -13.85
C LYS A 112 11.22 -6.84 -13.56
N ARG A 113 11.87 -7.49 -14.52
CA ARG A 113 12.31 -8.86 -14.32
C ARG A 113 13.33 -8.92 -13.20
N ASP A 114 13.17 -9.92 -12.33
CA ASP A 114 14.15 -10.19 -11.30
C ASP A 114 15.45 -10.63 -11.98
N THR A 115 16.52 -9.89 -11.75
CA THR A 115 17.83 -10.19 -12.35
C THR A 115 18.60 -11.24 -11.55
N THR A 116 18.17 -11.47 -10.31
CA THR A 116 18.79 -12.52 -9.48
C THR A 116 17.88 -13.72 -9.48
N GLN A 117 18.39 -14.81 -10.02
CA GLN A 117 17.63 -16.05 -10.07
C GLN A 117 17.54 -16.62 -8.66
N ARG A 118 16.33 -16.98 -8.21
CA ARG A 118 16.14 -17.61 -6.91
C ARG A 118 16.65 -19.04 -6.96
N ILE A 119 17.13 -19.53 -5.80
CA ILE A 119 17.61 -20.91 -5.71
C ILE A 119 16.53 -21.91 -6.11
N THR A 120 15.28 -21.63 -5.75
CA THR A 120 14.15 -22.50 -6.08
C THR A 120 13.81 -22.51 -7.57
N ASP A 121 14.34 -21.56 -8.35
CA ASP A 121 14.09 -21.44 -9.78
C ASP A 121 15.19 -22.09 -10.62
N LEU A 122 16.20 -22.61 -9.97
CA LEU A 122 17.35 -23.24 -10.64
C LEU A 122 17.06 -24.68 -11.03
#